data_3430e33589a0a871b1fb61076be1ca4d
#
_entry.id   3430e33589a0a871b1fb61076be1ca4d
#
_cell.length_a   1.000
_cell.length_b   1.000
_cell.length_c   1.000
_cell.angle_alpha   90.00
_cell.angle_beta   90.00
_cell.angle_gamma   90.00
#
_symmetry.space_group_name_H-M   'P 1'
#
loop_
_entity.id
_entity.type
_entity.pdbx_description
1 polymer ?
#
loop_
_entity_poly.entity_id
_entity_poly.type
_entity_poly.pdbx_seq_one_letter_code
_entity_poly.pdbx_strand_id
1 'polypeptide(L)'
;GDGEYSRCASLPHPPLSTRPALAMGGCMHIHPLITDSATLANLCTRLAEADFVCVDTEFMRENTFWPELCLIQIADVNEAAAIDPLAPGLDMTPLLQLLVNNEDVLKVFHAGGQDLEIVYNLTGTTPHPLFDTQVAAMALGQGEQVGYSNLVDAYLGITVDKGARFTDWSRRPLDARQIEYAIGDVTHLAKIFPKMLERLRRTGRGAWLDQEMERLGDPKNYANDPEEAWRRIKVPSRKPEVLGRLKALARWREIEARSKDLPRGRIVKDETIADLAGHAPRKQADLAKVRGLSATWAQNDIGARLMAALEHAQPMSPDELPSRDDRKPGMGKDGALVADLLKLLLKIRSKEIDVAARLLARTDDLDALAAGQRSGLSILEGWRFDQFGRDALDLVEGRLAFAVVNGKLKMTRTEDAPVYPQ
;
A
#
# COMPACT_ATOMS: atom_id res chain seq x y z
N GLY A 1 -6.82 -26.91 29.47
CA GLY A 1 -7.07 -27.68 28.27
C GLY A 1 -6.61 -26.85 27.09
N ASP A 2 -5.37 -27.06 26.71
CA ASP A 2 -4.69 -26.30 25.63
C ASP A 2 -5.29 -26.74 24.29
N GLY A 3 -6.04 -25.85 23.66
CA GLY A 3 -6.50 -26.02 22.29
C GLY A 3 -5.40 -25.67 21.31
N GLU A 4 -4.65 -26.66 20.83
CA GLU A 4 -3.79 -26.53 19.65
C GLU A 4 -4.64 -26.12 18.43
N TYR A 5 -4.55 -24.84 18.05
CA TYR A 5 -4.92 -24.44 16.70
C TYR A 5 -3.86 -24.97 15.74
N SER A 6 -4.13 -26.15 15.18
CA SER A 6 -3.42 -26.71 14.06
C SER A 6 -3.46 -25.68 12.92
N ARG A 7 -2.30 -25.06 12.62
CA ARG A 7 -2.10 -24.31 11.38
C ARG A 7 -2.18 -25.32 10.23
N CYS A 8 -3.31 -25.37 9.55
CA CYS A 8 -3.34 -25.87 8.19
C CYS A 8 -2.39 -24.97 7.38
N ALA A 9 -1.22 -25.47 7.05
CA ALA A 9 -0.38 -24.88 6.03
C ALA A 9 -1.18 -25.00 4.71
N SER A 10 -1.80 -23.92 4.29
CA SER A 10 -2.38 -23.79 2.95
C SER A 10 -1.28 -24.08 1.94
N LEU A 11 -1.52 -24.98 1.01
CA LEU A 11 -0.62 -25.23 -0.12
C LEU A 11 -0.42 -23.85 -0.82
N PRO A 12 0.82 -23.50 -1.19
CA PRO A 12 1.05 -22.24 -1.87
C PRO A 12 0.24 -22.22 -3.16
N HIS A 13 -0.55 -21.16 -3.36
CA HIS A 13 -1.28 -20.96 -4.61
C HIS A 13 -0.35 -21.09 -5.79
N PRO A 14 -0.82 -21.66 -6.93
CA PRO A 14 0.01 -21.74 -8.11
C PRO A 14 0.47 -20.33 -8.47
N PRO A 15 1.78 -20.12 -8.67
CA PRO A 15 2.34 -18.82 -9.01
C PRO A 15 1.64 -18.24 -10.25
N LEU A 16 1.52 -16.93 -10.33
CA LEU A 16 0.86 -16.22 -11.46
C LEU A 16 1.35 -16.72 -12.83
N SER A 17 2.61 -17.15 -12.91
CA SER A 17 3.24 -17.72 -14.11
C SER A 17 2.62 -19.05 -14.57
N THR A 18 1.95 -19.80 -13.71
CA THR A 18 1.41 -21.13 -13.99
C THR A 18 -0.11 -21.17 -14.20
N ARG A 19 -0.82 -20.07 -13.97
CA ARG A 19 -2.27 -20.01 -14.21
C ARG A 19 -2.59 -20.19 -15.70
N PRO A 20 -3.64 -20.94 -16.09
CA PRO A 20 -4.01 -21.21 -17.48
C PRO A 20 -4.33 -19.91 -18.25
N ALA A 21 -4.28 -19.94 -19.57
CA ALA A 21 -4.72 -18.81 -20.39
C ALA A 21 -6.21 -18.56 -20.15
N LEU A 22 -6.55 -17.33 -19.76
CA LEU A 22 -7.92 -16.96 -19.46
C LEU A 22 -8.73 -16.86 -20.78
N ALA A 23 -9.92 -17.44 -20.79
CA ALA A 23 -10.83 -17.30 -21.93
C ALA A 23 -11.27 -15.83 -22.04
N MET A 24 -11.25 -15.30 -23.28
CA MET A 24 -11.86 -14.00 -23.56
C MET A 24 -13.38 -14.18 -23.55
N GLY A 25 -14.07 -13.49 -22.63
CA GLY A 25 -15.53 -13.54 -22.54
C GLY A 25 -16.25 -12.99 -23.76
N GLY A 26 -17.50 -13.37 -23.92
CA GLY A 26 -18.44 -12.82 -24.91
C GLY A 26 -18.91 -11.41 -24.54
N CYS A 27 -20.20 -11.11 -24.80
CA CYS A 27 -20.84 -9.87 -24.33
C CYS A 27 -21.03 -9.95 -22.81
N MET A 28 -20.39 -9.05 -22.06
CA MET A 28 -20.50 -9.00 -20.61
C MET A 28 -21.90 -8.55 -20.18
N HIS A 29 -22.52 -9.27 -19.27
CA HIS A 29 -23.80 -8.89 -18.67
C HIS A 29 -23.59 -7.88 -17.56
N ILE A 30 -24.23 -6.72 -17.63
CA ILE A 30 -24.19 -5.69 -16.59
C ILE A 30 -25.48 -5.76 -15.78
N HIS A 31 -25.37 -6.06 -14.50
CA HIS A 31 -26.51 -6.11 -13.60
C HIS A 31 -27.01 -4.69 -13.25
N PRO A 32 -28.30 -4.52 -12.99
CA PRO A 32 -28.78 -3.35 -12.26
C PRO A 32 -28.06 -3.20 -10.92
N LEU A 33 -28.09 -1.96 -10.35
CA LEU A 33 -27.54 -1.72 -9.02
C LEU A 33 -28.15 -2.71 -8.01
N ILE A 34 -27.29 -3.47 -7.33
CA ILE A 34 -27.71 -4.49 -6.38
C ILE A 34 -27.94 -3.82 -5.01
N THR A 35 -29.16 -3.96 -4.51
CA THR A 35 -29.62 -3.39 -3.25
C THR A 35 -30.30 -4.41 -2.34
N ASP A 36 -30.33 -5.70 -2.71
CA ASP A 36 -30.92 -6.77 -1.94
C ASP A 36 -30.00 -7.97 -1.77
N SER A 37 -30.12 -8.64 -0.64
CA SER A 37 -29.23 -9.72 -0.21
C SER A 37 -29.34 -11.00 -1.08
N ALA A 38 -30.53 -11.31 -1.61
CA ALA A 38 -30.74 -12.51 -2.39
C ALA A 38 -30.03 -12.39 -3.77
N THR A 39 -30.17 -11.23 -4.42
CA THR A 39 -29.48 -10.94 -5.68
C THR A 39 -27.96 -10.96 -5.48
N LEU A 40 -27.47 -10.35 -4.40
CA LEU A 40 -26.03 -10.36 -4.05
C LEU A 40 -25.52 -11.78 -3.82
N ALA A 41 -26.19 -12.59 -3.02
CA ALA A 41 -25.80 -13.96 -2.74
C ALA A 41 -25.74 -14.82 -4.03
N ASN A 42 -26.72 -14.67 -4.91
CA ASN A 42 -26.75 -15.35 -6.20
C ASN A 42 -25.59 -14.94 -7.12
N LEU A 43 -25.24 -13.65 -7.17
CA LEU A 43 -24.08 -13.16 -7.88
C LEU A 43 -22.78 -13.78 -7.29
N CYS A 44 -22.59 -13.71 -6.00
CA CYS A 44 -21.40 -14.26 -5.34
C CYS A 44 -21.25 -15.78 -5.56
N THR A 45 -22.34 -16.51 -5.61
CA THR A 45 -22.30 -17.95 -5.93
C THR A 45 -21.75 -18.23 -7.33
N ARG A 46 -22.11 -17.43 -8.32
CA ARG A 46 -21.57 -17.57 -9.68
C ARG A 46 -20.12 -17.11 -9.76
N LEU A 47 -19.79 -15.99 -9.15
CA LEU A 47 -18.42 -15.45 -9.15
C LEU A 47 -17.44 -16.34 -8.36
N ALA A 48 -17.92 -17.17 -7.45
CA ALA A 48 -17.09 -18.14 -6.74
C ALA A 48 -16.50 -19.24 -7.65
N GLU A 49 -17.06 -19.42 -8.84
CA GLU A 49 -16.55 -20.36 -9.85
C GLU A 49 -15.65 -19.67 -10.91
N ALA A 50 -15.43 -18.37 -10.78
CA ALA A 50 -14.61 -17.61 -11.73
C ALA A 50 -13.11 -17.80 -11.47
N ASP A 51 -12.27 -17.74 -12.51
CA ASP A 51 -10.81 -17.72 -12.35
C ASP A 51 -10.31 -16.47 -11.63
N PHE A 52 -11.01 -15.35 -11.81
CA PHE A 52 -10.72 -14.06 -11.16
C PHE A 52 -11.94 -13.16 -11.10
N VAL A 53 -11.89 -12.20 -10.21
CA VAL A 53 -12.81 -11.07 -10.14
C VAL A 53 -12.03 -9.76 -10.04
N CYS A 54 -12.44 -8.76 -10.82
CA CYS A 54 -11.97 -7.38 -10.67
C CYS A 54 -12.84 -6.67 -9.65
N VAL A 55 -12.22 -5.92 -8.76
CA VAL A 55 -12.89 -5.21 -7.67
C VAL A 55 -12.42 -3.78 -7.61
N ASP A 56 -13.34 -2.87 -7.36
CA ASP A 56 -13.08 -1.47 -7.10
C ASP A 56 -14.07 -0.94 -6.05
N THR A 57 -13.76 0.17 -5.39
CA THR A 57 -14.65 0.76 -4.38
C THR A 57 -14.73 2.27 -4.52
N GLU A 58 -15.94 2.80 -4.21
CA GLU A 58 -16.14 4.23 -4.00
C GLU A 58 -16.47 4.48 -2.54
N PHE A 59 -15.82 5.48 -1.95
CA PHE A 59 -15.92 5.74 -0.51
C PHE A 59 -15.75 7.22 -0.19
N MET A 60 -16.24 7.62 1.00
CA MET A 60 -16.02 8.94 1.57
C MET A 60 -15.03 8.85 2.74
N ARG A 61 -14.09 9.81 2.83
CA ARG A 61 -13.03 9.79 3.86
C ARG A 61 -12.74 11.16 4.50
N GLU A 62 -13.39 12.22 4.04
CA GLU A 62 -13.02 13.58 4.43
C GLU A 62 -13.37 13.92 5.88
N ASN A 63 -14.43 13.34 6.41
CA ASN A 63 -15.02 13.71 7.69
C ASN A 63 -14.97 12.61 8.74
N THR A 64 -14.51 11.43 8.41
CA THR A 64 -14.50 10.24 9.26
C THR A 64 -13.08 9.72 9.49
N PHE A 65 -12.88 8.95 10.55
CA PHE A 65 -11.64 8.20 10.77
C PHE A 65 -11.55 7.01 9.81
N TRP A 66 -12.63 6.27 9.70
CA TRP A 66 -12.77 5.13 8.81
C TRP A 66 -13.29 5.59 7.44
N PRO A 67 -12.75 5.09 6.33
CA PRO A 67 -13.38 5.30 5.04
C PRO A 67 -14.78 4.68 5.06
N GLU A 68 -15.79 5.47 4.72
CA GLU A 68 -17.17 5.02 4.57
C GLU A 68 -17.35 4.42 3.18
N LEU A 69 -17.52 3.10 3.11
CA LEU A 69 -17.77 2.40 1.84
C LEU A 69 -19.15 2.80 1.31
N CYS A 70 -19.19 3.41 0.14
CA CYS A 70 -20.42 3.91 -0.48
C CYS A 70 -20.86 3.08 -1.69
N LEU A 71 -19.94 2.43 -2.39
CA LEU A 71 -20.24 1.54 -3.51
C LEU A 71 -19.09 0.54 -3.65
N ILE A 72 -19.40 -0.68 -4.04
CA ILE A 72 -18.40 -1.67 -4.43
C ILE A 72 -18.78 -2.25 -5.77
N GLN A 73 -17.82 -2.35 -6.68
CA GLN A 73 -18.00 -2.91 -8.00
C GLN A 73 -17.23 -4.22 -8.10
N ILE A 74 -17.82 -5.17 -8.79
CA ILE A 74 -17.19 -6.46 -9.06
C ILE A 74 -17.50 -6.93 -10.48
N ALA A 75 -16.53 -7.52 -11.14
CA ALA A 75 -16.71 -8.10 -12.47
C ALA A 75 -15.80 -9.33 -12.68
N ASP A 76 -16.29 -10.31 -13.41
CA ASP A 76 -15.47 -11.28 -14.10
C ASP A 76 -15.46 -11.00 -15.62
N VAL A 77 -15.15 -11.98 -16.46
CA VAL A 77 -15.19 -11.85 -17.93
C VAL A 77 -16.62 -11.87 -18.49
N ASN A 78 -17.60 -12.31 -17.74
CA ASN A 78 -18.97 -12.60 -18.20
C ASN A 78 -19.99 -11.60 -17.65
N GLU A 79 -19.81 -11.15 -16.43
CA GLU A 79 -20.78 -10.29 -15.74
C GLU A 79 -20.10 -9.23 -14.86
N ALA A 80 -20.80 -8.11 -14.65
CA ALA A 80 -20.38 -7.01 -13.78
C ALA A 80 -21.56 -6.46 -13.00
N ALA A 81 -21.31 -6.05 -11.75
CA ALA A 81 -22.29 -5.45 -10.86
C ALA A 81 -21.71 -4.32 -10.02
N ALA A 82 -22.53 -3.31 -9.76
CA ALA A 82 -22.34 -2.36 -8.66
C ALA A 82 -23.26 -2.77 -7.51
N ILE A 83 -22.75 -2.77 -6.30
CA ILE A 83 -23.46 -3.17 -5.07
C ILE A 83 -23.51 -1.95 -4.16
N ASP A 84 -24.69 -1.63 -3.63
CA ASP A 84 -24.92 -0.49 -2.75
C ASP A 84 -24.88 -0.93 -1.27
N PRO A 85 -23.72 -0.81 -0.57
CA PRO A 85 -23.61 -1.20 0.83
C PRO A 85 -24.44 -0.33 1.77
N LEU A 86 -24.92 0.83 1.31
CA LEU A 86 -25.80 1.73 2.08
C LEU A 86 -27.28 1.37 1.93
N ALA A 87 -27.62 0.38 1.10
CA ALA A 87 -29.01 -0.08 0.94
C ALA A 87 -29.51 -0.72 2.24
N PRO A 88 -30.69 -0.35 2.75
CA PRO A 88 -31.21 -0.86 4.00
C PRO A 88 -31.37 -2.38 4.02
N GLY A 89 -30.74 -3.05 4.97
CA GLY A 89 -30.86 -4.49 5.17
C GLY A 89 -30.06 -5.36 4.20
N LEU A 90 -29.19 -4.78 3.38
CA LEU A 90 -28.29 -5.55 2.52
C LEU A 90 -27.25 -6.30 3.38
N ASP A 91 -27.21 -7.62 3.25
CA ASP A 91 -26.17 -8.47 3.84
C ASP A 91 -24.96 -8.58 2.88
N MET A 92 -23.86 -7.95 3.23
CA MET A 92 -22.61 -7.97 2.49
C MET A 92 -21.76 -9.23 2.72
N THR A 93 -22.15 -10.09 3.66
CA THR A 93 -21.38 -11.27 4.08
C THR A 93 -20.94 -12.17 2.91
N PRO A 94 -21.83 -12.51 1.94
CA PRO A 94 -21.42 -13.36 0.80
C PRO A 94 -20.29 -12.76 -0.03
N LEU A 95 -20.33 -11.44 -0.28
CA LEU A 95 -19.30 -10.74 -1.03
C LEU A 95 -17.98 -10.67 -0.25
N LEU A 96 -18.04 -10.30 1.04
CA LEU A 96 -16.85 -10.25 1.87
C LEU A 96 -16.18 -11.63 2.00
N GLN A 97 -16.96 -12.69 2.13
CA GLN A 97 -16.44 -14.07 2.13
C GLN A 97 -15.78 -14.44 0.80
N LEU A 98 -16.37 -14.07 -0.34
CA LEU A 98 -15.76 -14.25 -1.65
C LEU A 98 -14.40 -13.56 -1.73
N LEU A 99 -14.27 -12.36 -1.18
CA LEU A 99 -13.04 -11.58 -1.24
C LEU A 99 -11.93 -12.13 -0.33
N VAL A 100 -12.25 -12.57 0.89
CA VAL A 100 -11.23 -12.91 1.90
C VAL A 100 -11.07 -14.39 2.18
N ASN A 101 -12.07 -15.24 1.88
CA ASN A 101 -12.03 -16.66 2.22
C ASN A 101 -11.96 -17.59 0.99
N ASN A 102 -12.33 -17.10 -0.20
CA ASN A 102 -12.25 -17.91 -1.41
C ASN A 102 -10.84 -17.80 -2.00
N GLU A 103 -10.03 -18.85 -1.80
CA GLU A 103 -8.65 -18.89 -2.26
C GLU A 103 -8.52 -19.28 -3.75
N ASP A 104 -9.55 -19.83 -4.36
CA ASP A 104 -9.52 -20.26 -5.77
C ASP A 104 -9.69 -19.08 -6.73
N VAL A 105 -10.43 -18.06 -6.34
CA VAL A 105 -10.70 -16.86 -7.15
C VAL A 105 -9.66 -15.78 -6.90
N LEU A 106 -8.95 -15.33 -7.94
CA LEU A 106 -8.00 -14.22 -7.85
C LEU A 106 -8.72 -12.88 -7.79
N LYS A 107 -8.42 -12.02 -6.80
CA LYS A 107 -8.97 -10.67 -6.69
C LYS A 107 -8.03 -9.68 -7.34
N VAL A 108 -8.52 -9.03 -8.38
CA VAL A 108 -7.75 -8.10 -9.23
C VAL A 108 -8.18 -6.67 -8.94
N PHE A 109 -7.21 -5.84 -8.58
CA PHE A 109 -7.38 -4.41 -8.30
C PHE A 109 -6.49 -3.56 -9.21
N HIS A 110 -6.73 -2.25 -9.22
CA HIS A 110 -5.82 -1.26 -9.78
C HIS A 110 -5.48 -0.20 -8.75
N ALA A 111 -4.24 -0.17 -8.26
CA ALA A 111 -3.82 0.71 -7.17
C ALA A 111 -4.66 0.54 -5.89
N GLY A 112 -5.01 -0.71 -5.58
CA GLY A 112 -6.05 -1.12 -4.63
C GLY A 112 -5.74 -0.91 -3.15
N GLY A 113 -4.69 -0.17 -2.78
CA GLY A 113 -4.30 -0.01 -1.38
C GLY A 113 -5.41 0.52 -0.46
N GLN A 114 -6.27 1.42 -0.96
CA GLN A 114 -7.41 1.95 -0.18
C GLN A 114 -8.57 0.96 -0.13
N ASP A 115 -8.81 0.22 -1.21
CA ASP A 115 -9.81 -0.84 -1.26
C ASP A 115 -9.48 -1.97 -0.30
N LEU A 116 -8.20 -2.35 -0.23
CA LEU A 116 -7.70 -3.34 0.74
C LEU A 116 -7.85 -2.85 2.19
N GLU A 117 -7.61 -1.55 2.47
CA GLU A 117 -7.87 -0.95 3.78
C GLU A 117 -9.35 -1.06 4.16
N ILE A 118 -10.26 -0.79 3.22
CA ILE A 118 -11.71 -0.87 3.45
C ILE A 118 -12.12 -2.31 3.76
N VAL A 119 -11.69 -3.27 2.95
CA VAL A 119 -12.00 -4.69 3.20
C VAL A 119 -11.42 -5.15 4.53
N TYR A 120 -10.17 -4.75 4.84
CA TYR A 120 -9.55 -5.04 6.14
C TYR A 120 -10.36 -4.47 7.32
N ASN A 121 -10.84 -3.24 7.22
CA ASN A 121 -11.64 -2.62 8.27
C ASN A 121 -12.97 -3.34 8.49
N LEU A 122 -13.54 -3.95 7.45
CA LEU A 122 -14.81 -4.69 7.53
C LEU A 122 -14.64 -6.15 8.00
N THR A 123 -13.49 -6.77 7.72
CA THR A 123 -13.31 -8.22 7.90
C THR A 123 -12.20 -8.61 8.85
N GLY A 124 -11.26 -7.69 9.15
CA GLY A 124 -10.04 -7.96 9.92
C GLY A 124 -8.92 -8.62 9.11
N THR A 125 -9.13 -8.86 7.80
CA THR A 125 -8.13 -9.41 6.89
C THR A 125 -8.20 -8.76 5.52
N THR A 126 -7.28 -9.06 4.62
CA THR A 126 -7.22 -8.53 3.25
C THR A 126 -7.70 -9.56 2.24
N PRO A 127 -8.18 -9.14 1.06
CA PRO A 127 -8.47 -10.03 -0.05
C PRO A 127 -7.27 -10.90 -0.42
N HIS A 128 -7.50 -12.19 -0.62
CA HIS A 128 -6.47 -13.16 -0.99
C HIS A 128 -7.08 -14.31 -1.80
N PRO A 129 -6.39 -14.81 -2.86
CA PRO A 129 -5.17 -14.26 -3.49
C PRO A 129 -5.43 -12.93 -4.20
N LEU A 130 -4.40 -12.11 -4.28
CA LEU A 130 -4.46 -10.71 -4.74
C LEU A 130 -3.60 -10.49 -5.99
N PHE A 131 -4.07 -9.60 -6.86
CA PHE A 131 -3.30 -9.06 -7.98
C PHE A 131 -3.59 -7.56 -8.15
N ASP A 132 -2.54 -6.74 -8.23
CA ASP A 132 -2.67 -5.31 -8.51
C ASP A 132 -2.06 -4.98 -9.88
N THR A 133 -2.90 -4.47 -10.77
CA THR A 133 -2.50 -4.16 -12.15
C THR A 133 -1.58 -2.95 -12.26
N GLN A 134 -1.57 -2.03 -11.27
CA GLN A 134 -0.59 -0.94 -11.23
C GLN A 134 0.81 -1.48 -10.90
N VAL A 135 0.92 -2.43 -9.97
CA VAL A 135 2.18 -3.13 -9.66
C VAL A 135 2.65 -3.94 -10.86
N ALA A 136 1.73 -4.65 -11.52
CA ALA A 136 2.05 -5.41 -12.73
C ALA A 136 2.52 -4.52 -13.89
N ALA A 137 1.95 -3.32 -14.04
CA ALA A 137 2.36 -2.34 -15.03
C ALA A 137 3.82 -1.92 -14.84
N MET A 138 4.32 -1.85 -13.61
CA MET A 138 5.74 -1.59 -13.33
C MET A 138 6.65 -2.67 -13.93
N ALA A 139 6.28 -3.95 -13.79
CA ALA A 139 7.04 -5.06 -14.37
C ALA A 139 6.96 -5.11 -15.90
N LEU A 140 5.92 -4.53 -16.49
CA LEU A 140 5.70 -4.47 -17.93
C LEU A 140 6.20 -3.18 -18.59
N GLY A 141 6.99 -2.36 -17.87
CA GLY A 141 7.61 -1.14 -18.42
C GLY A 141 6.65 0.02 -18.68
N GLN A 142 5.45 0.00 -18.09
CA GLN A 142 4.43 1.02 -18.34
C GLN A 142 4.50 2.23 -17.41
N GLY A 143 5.54 2.30 -16.57
CA GLY A 143 5.77 3.39 -15.61
C GLY A 143 5.59 2.96 -14.16
N GLU A 144 5.95 3.87 -13.23
CA GLU A 144 5.98 3.57 -11.79
C GLU A 144 4.61 3.63 -11.10
N GLN A 145 3.72 4.47 -11.61
CA GLN A 145 2.38 4.72 -11.05
C GLN A 145 1.41 5.03 -12.20
N VAL A 146 1.24 4.05 -13.07
CA VAL A 146 0.29 4.20 -14.18
C VAL A 146 -1.12 4.38 -13.59
N GLY A 147 -1.78 5.48 -13.94
CA GLY A 147 -3.17 5.70 -13.55
C GLY A 147 -4.12 4.88 -14.41
N TYR A 148 -5.29 4.55 -13.84
CA TYR A 148 -6.29 3.69 -14.46
C TYR A 148 -6.63 4.10 -15.90
N SER A 149 -6.93 5.38 -16.15
CA SER A 149 -7.27 5.88 -17.49
C SER A 149 -6.16 5.63 -18.52
N ASN A 150 -4.89 5.80 -18.11
CA ASN A 150 -3.76 5.55 -18.99
C ASN A 150 -3.60 4.04 -19.27
N LEU A 151 -3.91 3.20 -18.29
CA LEU A 151 -3.91 1.75 -18.46
C LEU A 151 -5.01 1.33 -19.46
N VAL A 152 -6.22 1.87 -19.29
CA VAL A 152 -7.36 1.60 -20.19
C VAL A 152 -7.05 2.04 -21.61
N ASP A 153 -6.51 3.24 -21.80
CA ASP A 153 -6.13 3.74 -23.12
C ASP A 153 -5.06 2.83 -23.75
N ALA A 154 -4.01 2.49 -23.03
CA ALA A 154 -2.91 1.66 -23.51
C ALA A 154 -3.33 0.24 -23.96
N TYR A 155 -4.31 -0.37 -23.29
CA TYR A 155 -4.74 -1.74 -23.58
C TYR A 155 -5.99 -1.84 -24.44
N LEU A 156 -6.88 -0.86 -24.37
CA LEU A 156 -8.20 -0.89 -25.01
C LEU A 156 -8.41 0.24 -26.01
N GLY A 157 -7.59 1.30 -26.02
CA GLY A 157 -7.77 2.48 -26.86
C GLY A 157 -9.03 3.29 -26.48
N ILE A 158 -9.45 3.22 -25.22
CA ILE A 158 -10.65 3.88 -24.72
C ILE A 158 -10.25 5.06 -23.82
N THR A 159 -10.85 6.21 -24.05
CA THR A 159 -10.74 7.37 -23.16
C THR A 159 -11.80 7.28 -22.07
N VAL A 160 -11.36 7.18 -20.81
CA VAL A 160 -12.26 7.11 -19.64
C VAL A 160 -12.71 8.50 -19.24
N ASP A 161 -14.03 8.70 -19.09
CA ASP A 161 -14.57 9.92 -18.48
C ASP A 161 -14.30 9.92 -16.96
N LYS A 162 -13.68 11.00 -16.46
CA LYS A 162 -13.33 11.17 -15.04
C LYS A 162 -14.32 12.04 -14.28
N GLY A 163 -15.41 12.45 -14.91
CA GLY A 163 -16.34 13.45 -14.37
C GLY A 163 -17.02 13.04 -13.06
N ALA A 164 -17.19 11.75 -12.80
CA ALA A 164 -17.82 11.24 -11.59
C ALA A 164 -16.86 10.99 -10.42
N ARG A 165 -15.54 10.97 -10.65
CA ARG A 165 -14.52 10.57 -9.65
C ARG A 165 -14.60 11.32 -8.32
N PHE A 166 -14.95 12.61 -8.34
CA PHE A 166 -14.95 13.46 -7.15
C PHE A 166 -16.37 13.86 -6.72
N THR A 167 -17.37 13.06 -7.06
CA THR A 167 -18.76 13.29 -6.64
C THR A 167 -18.98 12.75 -5.23
N ASP A 168 -20.05 13.19 -4.59
CA ASP A 168 -20.47 12.69 -3.28
C ASP A 168 -21.11 11.31 -3.45
N TRP A 169 -20.34 10.26 -3.17
CA TRP A 169 -20.76 8.88 -3.29
C TRP A 169 -21.73 8.41 -2.19
N SER A 170 -21.85 9.18 -1.11
CA SER A 170 -22.79 8.87 -0.02
C SER A 170 -24.25 9.25 -0.35
N ARG A 171 -24.46 10.13 -1.32
CA ARG A 171 -25.81 10.57 -1.71
C ARG A 171 -26.59 9.46 -2.40
N ARG A 172 -27.91 9.44 -2.14
CA ARG A 172 -28.86 8.52 -2.79
C ARG A 172 -30.04 9.31 -3.36
N PRO A 173 -30.60 8.89 -4.52
CA PRO A 173 -30.07 7.82 -5.38
C PRO A 173 -28.78 8.22 -6.09
N LEU A 174 -27.96 7.25 -6.47
CA LEU A 174 -26.83 7.46 -7.38
C LEU A 174 -27.36 7.83 -8.77
N ASP A 175 -26.68 8.74 -9.45
CA ASP A 175 -27.04 9.08 -10.82
C ASP A 175 -26.46 8.08 -11.86
N ALA A 176 -26.99 8.14 -13.07
CA ALA A 176 -26.58 7.21 -14.13
C ALA A 176 -25.10 7.33 -14.50
N ARG A 177 -24.50 8.52 -14.41
CA ARG A 177 -23.08 8.75 -14.73
C ARG A 177 -22.19 8.15 -13.64
N GLN A 178 -22.60 8.23 -12.38
CA GLN A 178 -21.89 7.58 -11.28
C GLN A 178 -21.87 6.06 -11.48
N ILE A 179 -23.00 5.46 -11.79
CA ILE A 179 -23.09 4.00 -12.04
C ILE A 179 -22.25 3.60 -13.26
N GLU A 180 -22.33 4.35 -14.36
CA GLU A 180 -21.57 4.07 -15.58
C GLU A 180 -20.06 4.18 -15.33
N TYR A 181 -19.62 5.21 -14.62
CA TYR A 181 -18.23 5.39 -14.21
C TYR A 181 -17.75 4.20 -13.37
N ALA A 182 -18.44 3.88 -12.29
CA ALA A 182 -18.08 2.82 -11.36
C ALA A 182 -18.03 1.43 -12.03
N ILE A 183 -19.02 1.10 -12.86
CA ILE A 183 -19.03 -0.16 -13.63
C ILE A 183 -17.87 -0.17 -14.64
N GLY A 184 -17.53 0.98 -15.23
CA GLY A 184 -16.39 1.13 -16.15
C GLY A 184 -15.08 0.71 -15.52
N ASP A 185 -14.86 1.01 -14.22
CA ASP A 185 -13.63 0.73 -13.52
C ASP A 185 -13.35 -0.79 -13.39
N VAL A 186 -14.36 -1.62 -13.25
CA VAL A 186 -14.18 -3.09 -13.21
C VAL A 186 -14.33 -3.77 -14.57
N THR A 187 -15.20 -3.27 -15.46
CA THR A 187 -15.44 -3.92 -16.78
C THR A 187 -14.24 -3.75 -17.72
N HIS A 188 -13.59 -2.58 -17.71
CA HIS A 188 -12.35 -2.40 -18.45
C HIS A 188 -11.22 -3.23 -17.85
N LEU A 189 -11.13 -3.28 -16.51
CA LEU A 189 -10.11 -4.04 -15.82
C LEU A 189 -10.22 -5.54 -16.14
N ALA A 190 -11.44 -6.09 -16.19
CA ALA A 190 -11.69 -7.48 -16.57
C ALA A 190 -11.24 -7.81 -18.00
N LYS A 191 -11.25 -6.83 -18.91
CA LYS A 191 -10.74 -6.96 -20.27
C LYS A 191 -9.22 -6.78 -20.38
N ILE A 192 -8.63 -6.01 -19.48
CA ILE A 192 -7.20 -5.70 -19.45
C ILE A 192 -6.40 -6.82 -18.78
N PHE A 193 -6.89 -7.32 -17.65
CA PHE A 193 -6.16 -8.29 -16.83
C PHE A 193 -5.67 -9.53 -17.62
N PRO A 194 -6.50 -10.23 -18.44
CA PRO A 194 -6.03 -11.37 -19.23
C PRO A 194 -4.89 -11.00 -20.19
N LYS A 195 -4.93 -9.81 -20.80
CA LYS A 195 -3.88 -9.33 -21.69
C LYS A 195 -2.58 -9.04 -20.94
N MET A 196 -2.67 -8.49 -19.73
CA MET A 196 -1.50 -8.27 -18.86
C MET A 196 -0.89 -9.59 -18.42
N LEU A 197 -1.70 -10.55 -18.00
CA LEU A 197 -1.25 -11.86 -17.58
C LEU A 197 -0.52 -12.60 -18.70
N GLU A 198 -1.05 -12.55 -19.92
CA GLU A 198 -0.39 -13.13 -21.11
C GLU A 198 0.96 -12.46 -21.39
N ARG A 199 1.02 -11.13 -21.27
CA ARG A 199 2.27 -10.40 -21.46
C ARG A 199 3.31 -10.73 -20.38
N LEU A 200 2.90 -10.87 -19.11
CA LEU A 200 3.75 -11.31 -18.01
C LEU A 200 4.33 -12.71 -18.25
N ARG A 201 3.52 -13.62 -18.77
CA ARG A 201 3.98 -14.97 -19.12
C ARG A 201 5.01 -14.94 -20.24
N ARG A 202 4.74 -14.25 -21.33
CA ARG A 202 5.67 -14.13 -22.47
C ARG A 202 7.02 -13.54 -22.06
N THR A 203 7.03 -12.64 -21.08
CA THR A 203 8.26 -12.01 -20.58
C THR A 203 8.92 -12.76 -19.43
N GLY A 204 8.29 -13.82 -18.90
CA GLY A 204 8.76 -14.56 -17.72
C GLY A 204 8.75 -13.76 -16.41
N ARG A 205 8.02 -12.62 -16.37
CA ARG A 205 8.07 -11.68 -15.24
C ARG A 205 6.99 -11.92 -14.18
N GLY A 206 6.13 -12.92 -14.37
CA GLY A 206 5.04 -13.22 -13.42
C GLY A 206 5.56 -13.46 -12.00
N ALA A 207 6.60 -14.28 -11.85
CA ALA A 207 7.20 -14.59 -10.55
C ALA A 207 7.81 -13.37 -9.82
N TRP A 208 8.11 -12.27 -10.53
CA TRP A 208 8.61 -11.05 -9.91
C TRP A 208 7.56 -10.34 -9.06
N LEU A 209 6.30 -10.60 -9.34
CA LEU A 209 5.17 -9.95 -8.71
C LEU A 209 4.69 -10.66 -7.44
N ASP A 210 5.02 -11.94 -7.27
CA ASP A 210 4.49 -12.73 -6.16
C ASP A 210 4.80 -12.07 -4.80
N GLN A 211 6.06 -11.70 -4.55
CA GLN A 211 6.46 -11.00 -3.33
C GLN A 211 5.83 -9.62 -3.18
N GLU A 212 5.60 -8.91 -4.31
CA GLU A 212 4.97 -7.58 -4.27
C GLU A 212 3.49 -7.70 -3.90
N MET A 213 2.80 -8.73 -4.40
CA MET A 213 1.40 -9.00 -4.08
C MET A 213 1.25 -9.46 -2.62
N GLU A 214 2.12 -10.36 -2.14
CA GLU A 214 2.16 -10.77 -0.73
C GLU A 214 2.36 -9.56 0.19
N ARG A 215 3.33 -8.69 -0.16
CA ARG A 215 3.59 -7.48 0.63
C ARG A 215 2.41 -6.51 0.61
N LEU A 216 1.78 -6.31 -0.56
CA LEU A 216 0.60 -5.44 -0.66
C LEU A 216 -0.58 -6.01 0.14
N GLY A 217 -0.77 -7.33 0.09
CA GLY A 217 -1.83 -8.04 0.81
C GLY A 217 -1.56 -8.28 2.30
N ASP A 218 -0.39 -7.91 2.85
CA ASP A 218 -0.11 -8.13 4.27
C ASP A 218 -1.06 -7.31 5.16
N PRO A 219 -1.92 -7.97 5.96
CA PRO A 219 -2.88 -7.29 6.84
C PRO A 219 -2.23 -6.28 7.80
N LYS A 220 -0.96 -6.48 8.15
CA LYS A 220 -0.21 -5.56 9.03
C LYS A 220 -0.11 -4.15 8.46
N ASN A 221 -0.13 -3.99 7.13
CA ASN A 221 -0.09 -2.68 6.49
C ASN A 221 -1.36 -1.85 6.79
N TYR A 222 -2.47 -2.51 7.15
CA TYR A 222 -3.79 -1.92 7.33
C TYR A 222 -4.27 -1.90 8.79
N ALA A 223 -3.57 -2.60 9.68
CA ALA A 223 -3.97 -2.78 11.09
C ALA A 223 -4.07 -1.46 11.88
N ASN A 224 -3.37 -0.41 11.42
CA ASN A 224 -3.39 0.91 12.07
C ASN A 224 -3.21 0.84 13.59
N ASP A 225 -2.24 0.03 14.10
CA ASP A 225 -2.02 -0.19 15.53
C ASP A 225 -1.86 1.16 16.26
N PRO A 226 -2.66 1.45 17.29
CA PRO A 226 -2.49 2.66 18.10
C PRO A 226 -1.13 2.77 18.77
N GLU A 227 -0.49 1.65 19.12
CA GLU A 227 0.85 1.63 19.73
C GLU A 227 1.94 2.12 18.76
N GLU A 228 1.71 1.96 17.45
CA GLU A 228 2.63 2.39 16.39
C GLU A 228 2.28 3.78 15.78
N ALA A 229 1.19 4.41 16.24
CA ALA A 229 0.68 5.67 15.68
C ALA A 229 1.70 6.83 15.76
N TRP A 230 2.58 6.80 16.77
CA TRP A 230 3.63 7.81 16.99
C TRP A 230 4.67 7.84 15.86
N ARG A 231 4.92 6.74 15.16
CA ARG A 231 5.92 6.64 14.07
C ARG A 231 5.58 7.53 12.86
N ARG A 232 4.32 7.93 12.74
CA ARG A 232 3.84 8.83 11.67
C ARG A 232 4.08 10.30 11.98
N ILE A 233 4.40 10.61 13.24
CA ILE A 233 4.58 11.99 13.72
C ILE A 233 6.06 12.35 13.69
N LYS A 234 6.39 13.53 13.16
CA LYS A 234 7.76 14.03 13.17
C LYS A 234 8.27 14.14 14.62
N VAL A 235 9.33 13.43 14.92
CA VAL A 235 9.89 13.34 16.28
C VAL A 235 10.56 14.65 16.68
N PRO A 236 10.12 15.33 17.77
CA PRO A 236 10.68 16.61 18.19
C PRO A 236 12.04 16.44 18.90
N SER A 237 12.29 15.28 19.51
CA SER A 237 13.50 14.95 20.26
C SER A 237 13.65 13.45 20.39
N ARG A 238 14.90 12.96 20.47
CA ARG A 238 15.19 11.53 20.67
C ARG A 238 15.36 11.14 22.14
N LYS A 239 15.05 12.04 23.07
CA LYS A 239 15.09 11.71 24.50
C LYS A 239 14.02 10.68 24.83
N PRO A 240 14.35 9.59 25.55
CA PRO A 240 13.39 8.53 25.89
C PRO A 240 12.08 9.04 26.50
N GLU A 241 12.17 10.06 27.36
CA GLU A 241 11.01 10.68 28.02
C GLU A 241 10.10 11.39 27.03
N VAL A 242 10.66 12.09 26.03
CA VAL A 242 9.90 12.80 24.99
C VAL A 242 9.24 11.79 24.05
N LEU A 243 9.97 10.75 23.66
CA LEU A 243 9.44 9.67 22.82
C LEU A 243 8.33 8.88 23.52
N GLY A 244 8.49 8.59 24.82
CA GLY A 244 7.44 7.93 25.59
C GLY A 244 6.15 8.76 25.67
N ARG A 245 6.27 10.07 25.91
CA ARG A 245 5.11 10.99 25.86
C ARG A 245 4.51 11.08 24.47
N LEU A 246 5.33 11.14 23.43
CA LEU A 246 4.87 11.14 22.05
C LEU A 246 4.04 9.88 21.74
N LYS A 247 4.55 8.70 22.13
CA LYS A 247 3.86 7.41 21.96
C LYS A 247 2.51 7.42 22.70
N ALA A 248 2.50 7.81 23.96
CA ALA A 248 1.29 7.86 24.77
C ALA A 248 0.22 8.83 24.20
N LEU A 249 0.62 10.02 23.76
CA LEU A 249 -0.27 11.02 23.19
C LEU A 249 -0.79 10.60 21.80
N ALA A 250 0.08 10.01 20.96
CA ALA A 250 -0.34 9.50 19.66
C ALA A 250 -1.33 8.35 19.79
N ARG A 251 -1.08 7.42 20.73
CA ARG A 251 -2.01 6.34 21.07
C ARG A 251 -3.35 6.87 21.56
N TRP A 252 -3.34 7.81 22.49
CA TRP A 252 -4.54 8.45 23.00
C TRP A 252 -5.34 9.10 21.87
N ARG A 253 -4.69 9.88 20.99
CA ARG A 253 -5.33 10.53 19.85
C ARG A 253 -5.95 9.51 18.88
N GLU A 254 -5.26 8.42 18.64
CA GLU A 254 -5.76 7.35 17.77
C GLU A 254 -7.05 6.73 18.32
N ILE A 255 -7.09 6.47 19.63
CA ILE A 255 -8.28 5.93 20.32
C ILE A 255 -9.43 6.95 20.30
N GLU A 256 -9.18 8.22 20.59
CA GLU A 256 -10.20 9.29 20.53
C GLU A 256 -10.75 9.47 19.10
N ALA A 257 -9.88 9.45 18.09
CA ALA A 257 -10.27 9.58 16.71
C ALA A 257 -11.18 8.43 16.25
N ARG A 258 -10.83 7.20 16.61
CA ARG A 258 -11.63 6.01 16.33
C ARG A 258 -12.98 6.04 17.04
N SER A 259 -12.99 6.34 18.33
CA SER A 259 -14.22 6.33 19.13
C SER A 259 -15.24 7.37 18.69
N LYS A 260 -14.77 8.47 18.09
CA LYS A 260 -15.62 9.56 17.58
C LYS A 260 -15.83 9.51 16.08
N ASP A 261 -15.18 8.55 15.43
CA ASP A 261 -15.12 8.47 13.97
C ASP A 261 -14.74 9.81 13.31
N LEU A 262 -13.70 10.46 13.82
CA LEU A 262 -13.21 11.74 13.33
C LEU A 262 -11.76 11.63 12.83
N PRO A 263 -11.39 12.34 11.77
CA PRO A 263 -10.00 12.40 11.33
C PRO A 263 -9.06 12.82 12.47
N ARG A 264 -7.89 12.18 12.56
CA ARG A 264 -6.87 12.43 13.60
C ARG A 264 -6.57 13.92 13.81
N GLY A 265 -6.45 14.65 12.70
CA GLY A 265 -6.17 16.10 12.73
C GLY A 265 -7.30 16.95 13.27
N ARG A 266 -8.54 16.43 13.30
CA ARG A 266 -9.67 17.09 13.96
C ARG A 266 -9.69 16.86 15.46
N ILE A 267 -9.04 15.81 15.94
CA ILE A 267 -8.81 15.63 17.38
C ILE A 267 -7.66 16.55 17.81
N VAL A 268 -6.44 16.29 17.30
CA VAL A 268 -5.24 17.11 17.54
C VAL A 268 -4.28 16.96 16.36
N LYS A 269 -3.71 18.04 15.88
CA LYS A 269 -2.71 18.02 14.80
C LYS A 269 -1.39 17.42 15.25
N ASP A 270 -0.61 16.88 14.31
CA ASP A 270 0.70 16.26 14.58
C ASP A 270 1.68 17.21 15.28
N GLU A 271 1.72 18.48 14.84
CA GLU A 271 2.59 19.50 15.42
C GLU A 271 2.24 19.76 16.89
N THR A 272 0.95 19.76 17.23
CA THR A 272 0.49 19.97 18.61
C THR A 272 0.81 18.76 19.49
N ILE A 273 0.69 17.53 18.97
CA ILE A 273 1.11 16.31 19.68
C ILE A 273 2.62 16.34 19.96
N ALA A 274 3.44 16.71 18.96
CA ALA A 274 4.88 16.81 19.10
C ALA A 274 5.28 17.89 20.14
N ASP A 275 4.60 19.03 20.12
CA ASP A 275 4.82 20.14 21.07
C ASP A 275 4.46 19.74 22.50
N LEU A 276 3.30 19.11 22.71
CA LEU A 276 2.89 18.55 24.00
C LEU A 276 3.89 17.52 24.53
N ALA A 277 4.41 16.65 23.68
CA ALA A 277 5.41 15.66 24.08
C ALA A 277 6.73 16.32 24.55
N GLY A 278 7.12 17.43 23.90
CA GLY A 278 8.31 18.20 24.24
C GLY A 278 8.17 18.99 25.53
N HIS A 279 7.10 19.75 25.69
CA HIS A 279 6.90 20.71 26.78
C HIS A 279 6.16 20.13 28.00
N ALA A 280 5.38 19.06 27.84
CA ALA A 280 4.66 18.32 28.87
C ALA A 280 3.97 19.21 29.93
N PRO A 281 2.77 19.72 29.70
CA PRO A 281 2.04 20.51 30.67
C PRO A 281 1.84 19.72 31.97
N ARG A 282 1.97 20.37 33.11
CA ARG A 282 1.86 19.69 34.43
C ARG A 282 0.43 19.71 34.97
N LYS A 283 -0.39 20.63 34.53
CA LYS A 283 -1.78 20.80 34.98
C LYS A 283 -2.68 20.92 33.78
N GLN A 284 -3.90 20.40 33.90
CA GLN A 284 -4.90 20.50 32.84
C GLN A 284 -5.20 21.97 32.45
N ALA A 285 -5.16 22.88 33.38
CA ALA A 285 -5.33 24.32 33.14
C ALA A 285 -4.29 24.89 32.15
N ASP A 286 -3.10 24.31 32.06
CA ASP A 286 -2.05 24.77 31.16
C ASP A 286 -2.37 24.43 29.69
N LEU A 287 -3.29 23.50 29.42
CA LEU A 287 -3.74 23.17 28.07
C LEU A 287 -4.37 24.37 27.36
N ALA A 288 -4.95 25.33 28.09
CA ALA A 288 -5.48 26.57 27.51
C ALA A 288 -4.42 27.43 26.79
N LYS A 289 -3.13 27.22 27.13
CA LYS A 289 -2.00 27.97 26.55
C LYS A 289 -1.36 27.22 25.37
N VAL A 290 -1.73 25.97 25.14
CA VAL A 290 -1.13 25.15 24.08
C VAL A 290 -1.74 25.53 22.73
N ARG A 291 -0.88 25.95 21.81
CA ARG A 291 -1.30 26.31 20.46
C ARG A 291 -1.91 25.09 19.75
N GLY A 292 -3.09 25.28 19.17
CA GLY A 292 -3.79 24.20 18.42
C GLY A 292 -4.73 23.36 19.27
N LEU A 293 -4.86 23.63 20.59
CA LEU A 293 -5.91 23.08 21.43
C LEU A 293 -7.03 24.11 21.66
N SER A 294 -8.24 23.63 21.86
CA SER A 294 -9.32 24.47 22.35
C SER A 294 -9.09 24.83 23.83
N ALA A 295 -9.29 26.07 24.20
CA ALA A 295 -9.19 26.52 25.60
C ALA A 295 -10.14 25.74 26.55
N THR A 296 -11.25 25.20 26.04
CA THR A 296 -12.20 24.37 26.80
C THR A 296 -11.58 23.06 27.33
N TRP A 297 -10.48 22.59 26.74
CA TRP A 297 -9.79 21.38 27.16
C TRP A 297 -9.13 21.53 28.54
N ALA A 298 -8.87 22.77 28.96
CA ALA A 298 -8.40 23.05 30.32
C ALA A 298 -9.38 22.60 31.42
N GLN A 299 -10.65 22.31 31.08
CA GLN A 299 -11.71 22.04 32.06
C GLN A 299 -12.63 20.86 31.67
N ASN A 300 -12.43 20.25 30.50
CA ASN A 300 -13.33 19.19 30.01
C ASN A 300 -12.69 17.80 30.06
N ASP A 301 -13.50 16.76 29.82
CA ASP A 301 -13.10 15.35 29.88
C ASP A 301 -12.04 14.96 28.83
N ILE A 302 -12.03 15.63 27.67
CA ILE A 302 -11.02 15.37 26.63
C ILE A 302 -9.64 15.78 27.16
N GLY A 303 -9.56 16.98 27.73
CA GLY A 303 -8.34 17.48 28.35
C GLY A 303 -7.89 16.61 29.53
N ALA A 304 -8.83 16.11 30.33
CA ALA A 304 -8.53 15.19 31.43
C ALA A 304 -7.91 13.87 30.91
N ARG A 305 -8.48 13.28 29.84
CA ARG A 305 -7.93 12.05 29.24
C ARG A 305 -6.56 12.29 28.57
N LEU A 306 -6.35 13.44 27.94
CA LEU A 306 -5.04 13.82 27.42
C LEU A 306 -4.00 13.93 28.53
N MET A 307 -4.35 14.60 29.66
CA MET A 307 -3.47 14.72 30.81
C MET A 307 -3.15 13.37 31.44
N ALA A 308 -4.13 12.47 31.56
CA ALA A 308 -3.95 11.11 32.02
C ALA A 308 -2.95 10.34 31.12
N ALA A 309 -3.04 10.49 29.80
CA ALA A 309 -2.10 9.89 28.88
C ALA A 309 -0.67 10.40 29.07
N LEU A 310 -0.49 11.71 29.36
CA LEU A 310 0.81 12.28 29.70
C LEU A 310 1.36 11.80 31.05
N GLU A 311 0.52 11.70 32.06
CA GLU A 311 0.88 11.30 33.41
C GLU A 311 1.33 9.82 33.47
N HIS A 312 0.66 8.96 32.69
CA HIS A 312 1.00 7.53 32.61
C HIS A 312 2.12 7.22 31.60
N ALA A 313 2.60 8.23 30.85
CA ALA A 313 3.64 8.04 29.86
C ALA A 313 4.95 7.59 30.53
N GLN A 314 5.48 6.46 30.10
CA GLN A 314 6.79 5.96 30.55
C GLN A 314 7.86 6.37 29.52
N PRO A 315 9.11 6.60 29.96
CA PRO A 315 10.22 6.72 29.02
C PRO A 315 10.27 5.53 28.08
N MET A 316 10.50 5.76 26.79
CA MET A 316 10.62 4.68 25.81
C MET A 316 11.79 3.77 26.16
N SER A 317 11.57 2.45 26.14
CA SER A 317 12.61 1.46 26.45
C SER A 317 13.75 1.50 25.42
N PRO A 318 14.98 1.11 25.79
CA PRO A 318 16.11 1.07 24.85
C PRO A 318 15.84 0.26 23.59
N ASP A 319 15.06 -0.82 23.68
CA ASP A 319 14.74 -1.71 22.57
C ASP A 319 13.70 -1.10 21.61
N GLU A 320 12.86 -0.18 22.11
CA GLU A 320 11.86 0.54 21.32
C GLU A 320 12.39 1.85 20.75
N LEU A 321 13.49 2.36 21.27
CA LEU A 321 14.07 3.59 20.76
C LEU A 321 14.39 3.44 19.28
N PRO A 322 14.03 4.45 18.44
CA PRO A 322 14.47 4.44 17.07
C PRO A 322 15.97 4.22 17.03
N SER A 323 16.41 3.14 16.39
CA SER A 323 17.81 2.77 16.28
C SER A 323 18.63 3.99 15.84
N ARG A 324 19.87 4.11 16.35
CA ARG A 324 20.82 5.06 15.74
C ARG A 324 21.09 4.71 14.29
N ASP A 325 20.85 3.44 13.93
CA ASP A 325 20.93 2.93 12.56
C ASP A 325 19.66 3.24 11.72
N ASP A 326 18.53 3.66 12.34
CA ASP A 326 17.41 4.31 11.63
C ASP A 326 17.77 5.72 11.11
N ARG A 327 18.90 6.27 11.52
CA ARG A 327 19.61 7.20 10.63
C ARG A 327 20.02 6.40 9.41
N LYS A 328 19.70 6.89 8.22
CA LYS A 328 20.41 6.48 7.01
C LYS A 328 21.86 6.22 7.43
N PRO A 329 22.39 5.01 7.20
CA PRO A 329 23.73 4.67 7.63
C PRO A 329 24.61 5.85 7.30
N GLY A 330 25.45 6.29 8.24
CA GLY A 330 26.25 7.48 8.04
C GLY A 330 27.08 7.28 6.79
N MET A 331 26.60 7.83 5.68
CA MET A 331 27.34 7.80 4.43
C MET A 331 28.66 8.51 4.69
N GLY A 332 29.78 7.79 4.51
CA GLY A 332 31.10 8.40 4.50
C GLY A 332 31.15 9.61 3.56
N LYS A 333 32.25 10.36 3.54
CA LYS A 333 32.38 11.59 2.72
C LYS A 333 31.90 11.42 1.30
N ASP A 334 32.09 10.25 0.70
CA ASP A 334 31.74 9.93 -0.69
C ASP A 334 30.47 9.08 -0.83
N GLY A 335 29.82 8.69 0.27
CA GLY A 335 28.67 7.80 0.23
C GLY A 335 27.48 8.37 -0.54
N ALA A 336 27.26 9.69 -0.48
CA ALA A 336 26.25 10.36 -1.29
C ALA A 336 26.54 10.24 -2.80
N LEU A 337 27.81 10.36 -3.19
CA LEU A 337 28.24 10.19 -4.59
C LEU A 337 28.08 8.73 -5.04
N VAL A 338 28.42 7.77 -4.17
CA VAL A 338 28.19 6.34 -4.45
C VAL A 338 26.69 6.05 -4.61
N ALA A 339 25.84 6.62 -3.77
CA ALA A 339 24.39 6.49 -3.91
C ALA A 339 23.88 7.08 -5.25
N ASP A 340 24.45 8.19 -5.72
CA ASP A 340 24.09 8.78 -7.00
C ASP A 340 24.57 7.92 -8.19
N LEU A 341 25.72 7.27 -8.09
CA LEU A 341 26.16 6.27 -9.08
C LEU A 341 25.23 5.05 -9.10
N LEU A 342 24.76 4.57 -7.94
CA LEU A 342 23.77 3.50 -7.85
C LEU A 342 22.42 3.91 -8.48
N LYS A 343 21.97 5.13 -8.27
CA LYS A 343 20.76 5.68 -8.94
C LYS A 343 20.93 5.75 -10.44
N LEU A 344 22.14 6.11 -10.91
CA LEU A 344 22.47 6.10 -12.34
C LEU A 344 22.40 4.68 -12.90
N LEU A 345 23.01 3.71 -12.20
CA LEU A 345 22.94 2.29 -12.57
C LEU A 345 21.49 1.80 -12.63
N LEU A 346 20.70 2.13 -11.61
CA LEU A 346 19.27 1.77 -11.56
C LEU A 346 18.52 2.31 -12.79
N LYS A 347 18.75 3.57 -13.14
CA LYS A 347 18.14 4.20 -14.33
C LYS A 347 18.53 3.49 -15.63
N ILE A 348 19.79 3.08 -15.76
CA ILE A 348 20.27 2.34 -16.92
C ILE A 348 19.60 0.98 -17.00
N ARG A 349 19.64 0.20 -15.92
CA ARG A 349 19.06 -1.15 -15.88
C ARG A 349 17.55 -1.14 -16.08
N SER A 350 16.85 -0.21 -15.43
CA SER A 350 15.40 0.01 -15.62
C SER A 350 15.05 0.20 -17.10
N LYS A 351 15.85 1.01 -17.81
CA LYS A 351 15.64 1.26 -19.24
C LYS A 351 16.02 0.06 -20.13
N GLU A 352 17.10 -0.65 -19.81
CA GLU A 352 17.57 -1.80 -20.58
C GLU A 352 16.59 -2.96 -20.55
N ILE A 353 16.01 -3.24 -19.38
CA ILE A 353 15.07 -4.36 -19.23
C ILE A 353 13.60 -3.93 -19.33
N ASP A 354 13.34 -2.65 -19.59
CA ASP A 354 11.99 -2.08 -19.71
C ASP A 354 11.11 -2.43 -18.50
N VAL A 355 11.54 -1.96 -17.30
CA VAL A 355 10.87 -2.18 -16.00
C VAL A 355 10.95 -0.90 -15.19
N ALA A 356 9.92 -0.55 -14.44
CA ALA A 356 9.95 0.62 -13.58
C ALA A 356 11.08 0.54 -12.53
N ALA A 357 11.83 1.62 -12.37
CA ALA A 357 13.00 1.67 -11.48
C ALA A 357 12.63 1.31 -10.03
N ARG A 358 11.48 1.77 -9.55
CA ARG A 358 10.98 1.50 -8.20
C ARG A 358 10.73 0.01 -7.91
N LEU A 359 10.41 -0.79 -8.94
CA LEU A 359 10.22 -2.23 -8.78
C LEU A 359 11.58 -2.94 -8.59
N LEU A 360 12.65 -2.44 -9.23
CA LEU A 360 14.01 -2.99 -9.10
C LEU A 360 14.64 -2.65 -7.75
N ALA A 361 14.60 -1.37 -7.36
CA ALA A 361 15.23 -0.89 -6.14
C ALA A 361 14.50 0.31 -5.53
N ARG A 362 14.52 0.40 -4.21
CA ARG A 362 14.09 1.58 -3.47
C ARG A 362 15.29 2.47 -3.18
N THR A 363 15.06 3.77 -3.03
CA THR A 363 16.11 4.72 -2.68
C THR A 363 16.81 4.34 -1.36
N ASP A 364 16.05 3.86 -0.38
CA ASP A 364 16.60 3.46 0.92
C ASP A 364 17.54 2.25 0.79
N ASP A 365 17.26 1.28 -0.09
CA ASP A 365 18.16 0.16 -0.39
C ASP A 365 19.48 0.64 -1.01
N LEU A 366 19.41 1.62 -1.93
CA LEU A 366 20.60 2.20 -2.56
C LEU A 366 21.45 2.99 -1.56
N ASP A 367 20.81 3.80 -0.73
CA ASP A 367 21.48 4.58 0.32
C ASP A 367 22.15 3.62 1.35
N ALA A 368 21.47 2.54 1.74
CA ALA A 368 22.00 1.53 2.67
C ALA A 368 23.19 0.76 2.06
N LEU A 369 23.09 0.37 0.77
CA LEU A 369 24.18 -0.28 0.06
C LEU A 369 25.41 0.64 -0.06
N ALA A 370 25.20 1.92 -0.39
CA ALA A 370 26.25 2.93 -0.47
C ALA A 370 26.94 3.17 0.89
N ALA A 371 26.18 3.03 1.96
CA ALA A 371 26.70 3.14 3.33
C ALA A 371 27.40 1.88 3.85
N GLY A 372 27.51 0.83 3.04
CA GLY A 372 28.24 -0.39 3.37
C GLY A 372 27.37 -1.56 3.85
N GLN A 373 26.03 -1.43 3.90
CA GLN A 373 25.17 -2.56 4.24
C GLN A 373 25.21 -3.61 3.12
N ARG A 374 25.33 -4.91 3.50
CA ARG A 374 25.50 -6.03 2.56
C ARG A 374 24.51 -7.16 2.78
N SER A 375 23.56 -7.02 3.70
CA SER A 375 22.52 -8.02 4.02
C SER A 375 21.19 -7.35 4.34
N GLY A 376 20.08 -8.07 4.17
CA GLY A 376 18.74 -7.58 4.47
C GLY A 376 18.28 -6.46 3.51
N LEU A 377 18.85 -6.38 2.31
CA LEU A 377 18.43 -5.47 1.26
C LEU A 377 17.70 -6.25 0.18
N SER A 378 16.49 -5.82 -0.17
CA SER A 378 15.67 -6.49 -1.18
C SER A 378 16.36 -6.63 -2.54
N ILE A 379 17.24 -5.68 -2.87
CA ILE A 379 18.02 -5.68 -4.11
C ILE A 379 19.10 -6.77 -4.16
N LEU A 380 19.42 -7.40 -3.04
CA LEU A 380 20.42 -8.47 -2.97
C LEU A 380 19.79 -9.87 -2.93
N GLU A 381 18.47 -9.98 -3.20
CA GLU A 381 17.73 -11.22 -3.11
C GLU A 381 16.94 -11.51 -4.40
N GLY A 382 16.80 -12.80 -4.70
CA GLY A 382 15.97 -13.31 -5.79
C GLY A 382 16.23 -12.64 -7.13
N TRP A 383 15.18 -12.41 -7.90
CA TRP A 383 15.25 -11.85 -9.25
C TRP A 383 15.85 -10.42 -9.28
N ARG A 384 15.70 -9.64 -8.19
CA ARG A 384 16.30 -8.30 -8.11
C ARG A 384 17.81 -8.36 -8.09
N PHE A 385 18.38 -9.35 -7.41
CA PHE A 385 19.83 -9.60 -7.45
C PHE A 385 20.31 -9.86 -8.87
N ASP A 386 19.61 -10.71 -9.62
CA ASP A 386 19.99 -11.06 -10.98
C ASP A 386 19.86 -9.88 -11.97
N GLN A 387 18.85 -9.03 -11.81
CA GLN A 387 18.58 -7.92 -12.72
C GLN A 387 19.34 -6.65 -12.38
N PHE A 388 19.70 -6.42 -11.12
CA PHE A 388 20.30 -5.18 -10.64
C PHE A 388 21.33 -5.38 -9.52
N GLY A 389 21.05 -6.19 -8.51
CA GLY A 389 21.84 -6.25 -7.27
C GLY A 389 23.28 -6.68 -7.48
N ARG A 390 23.54 -7.61 -8.40
CA ARG A 390 24.90 -8.04 -8.76
C ARG A 390 25.74 -6.90 -9.27
N ASP A 391 25.22 -6.11 -10.21
CA ASP A 391 25.95 -4.96 -10.75
C ASP A 391 26.07 -3.84 -9.73
N ALA A 392 25.06 -3.68 -8.84
CA ALA A 392 25.14 -2.73 -7.75
C ALA A 392 26.27 -3.07 -6.75
N LEU A 393 26.44 -4.36 -6.41
CA LEU A 393 27.59 -4.82 -5.63
C LEU A 393 28.90 -4.61 -6.37
N ASP A 394 28.97 -4.99 -7.64
CA ASP A 394 30.18 -4.79 -8.45
C ASP A 394 30.59 -3.32 -8.53
N LEU A 395 29.60 -2.41 -8.59
CA LEU A 395 29.85 -0.97 -8.58
C LEU A 395 30.45 -0.48 -7.25
N VAL A 396 29.84 -0.83 -6.12
CA VAL A 396 30.33 -0.40 -4.80
C VAL A 396 31.65 -1.07 -4.38
N GLU A 397 32.00 -2.18 -5.01
CA GLU A 397 33.26 -2.90 -4.79
C GLU A 397 34.33 -2.58 -5.84
N GLY A 398 34.07 -1.63 -6.75
CA GLY A 398 35.01 -1.16 -7.75
C GLY A 398 35.22 -2.09 -8.95
N ARG A 399 34.42 -3.15 -9.10
CA ARG A 399 34.47 -4.06 -10.26
C ARG A 399 33.66 -3.58 -11.46
N LEU A 400 32.79 -2.58 -11.27
CA LEU A 400 32.02 -1.92 -12.32
C LEU A 400 32.31 -0.41 -12.29
N ALA A 401 32.54 0.19 -13.43
CA ALA A 401 32.79 1.62 -13.58
C ALA A 401 31.96 2.20 -14.73
N PHE A 402 31.73 3.51 -14.68
CA PHE A 402 31.11 4.27 -15.77
C PHE A 402 32.17 5.02 -16.53
N ALA A 403 32.08 5.02 -17.87
CA ALA A 403 32.88 5.80 -18.76
C ALA A 403 32.03 6.49 -19.82
N VAL A 404 32.46 7.68 -20.29
CA VAL A 404 31.84 8.34 -21.44
C VAL A 404 32.76 8.16 -22.64
N VAL A 405 32.27 7.42 -23.63
CA VAL A 405 33.01 7.14 -24.88
C VAL A 405 32.20 7.68 -26.05
N ASN A 406 32.79 8.62 -26.81
CA ASN A 406 32.12 9.28 -27.92
C ASN A 406 30.75 9.87 -27.59
N GLY A 407 30.64 10.52 -26.42
CA GLY A 407 29.36 11.11 -25.92
C GLY A 407 28.30 10.12 -25.43
N LYS A 408 28.63 8.82 -25.39
CA LYS A 408 27.74 7.77 -24.89
C LYS A 408 28.26 7.20 -23.59
N LEU A 409 27.35 7.02 -22.63
CA LEU A 409 27.65 6.35 -21.37
C LEU A 409 27.88 4.85 -21.63
N LYS A 410 28.98 4.32 -21.10
CA LYS A 410 29.30 2.88 -21.11
C LYS A 410 29.56 2.40 -19.68
N MET A 411 29.16 1.18 -19.39
CA MET A 411 29.58 0.42 -18.22
C MET A 411 30.74 -0.48 -18.61
N THR A 412 31.82 -0.44 -17.82
CA THR A 412 33.01 -1.23 -18.02
C THR A 412 33.29 -2.06 -16.78
N ARG A 413 33.46 -3.37 -16.94
CA ARG A 413 33.95 -4.23 -15.86
C ARG A 413 35.45 -4.11 -15.79
N THR A 414 35.97 -3.84 -14.61
CA THR A 414 37.41 -3.79 -14.35
C THR A 414 37.84 -5.19 -13.91
N GLU A 415 38.70 -5.86 -14.68
CA GLU A 415 39.28 -7.16 -14.29
C GLU A 415 40.31 -7.00 -13.16
N ASP A 416 40.87 -5.81 -13.01
CA ASP A 416 41.80 -5.43 -11.94
C ASP A 416 41.19 -4.30 -11.12
N ALA A 417 40.37 -4.62 -10.12
CA ALA A 417 40.08 -3.64 -9.09
C ALA A 417 41.37 -3.36 -8.32
N PRO A 418 41.80 -2.09 -8.14
CA PRO A 418 42.96 -1.80 -7.33
C PRO A 418 42.69 -2.34 -5.91
N VAL A 419 43.47 -3.32 -5.48
CA VAL A 419 43.55 -3.72 -4.09
C VAL A 419 44.14 -2.54 -3.33
N TYR A 420 43.29 -1.69 -2.79
CA TYR A 420 43.74 -0.66 -1.87
C TYR A 420 44.18 -1.37 -0.58
N PRO A 421 45.42 -1.13 -0.10
CA PRO A 421 45.85 -1.64 1.17
C PRO A 421 44.92 -1.08 2.26
N GLN A 422 44.57 -1.96 3.22
CA GLN A 422 43.74 -1.66 4.38
C GLN A 422 44.39 -0.61 5.29
#